data_b7214b3be0c591d2814e9e417a273e99
#
_entry.id   b7214b3be0c591d2814e9e417a273e99
#
_cell.length_a   1.000
_cell.length_b   1.000
_cell.length_c   1.000
_cell.angle_alpha   90.00
_cell.angle_beta   90.00
_cell.angle_gamma   90.00
#
_symmetry.space_group_name_H-M   'P 1'
#
loop_
_entity.id
_entity.type
_entity.pdbx_description
1 polymer ?
#
loop_
_entity_poly.entity_id
_entity_poly.type
_entity_poly.pdbx_seq_one_letter_code
_entity_poly.pdbx_strand_id
1 'polypeptide(L)'
;MTTTDYVPTLEGAASHYDDLDAFYREIWGEHVHHGLWLRGDESDLEAAENLVRLVARLGNVEAGSKVCDIGCGYGATTRILAERFGADVTALTISSAQLAYAEKNNSVPGRTAFLLRDWYDNRLPDGTFDTVVTVESLEHMPDLPGFFRECARVLRPGGRLAGSAWMSCENPSRLSRRHLIDAITREAQIAGIRPESEFRAAVEAAGFRDYAFEDHASRVKRTWPLCAWRTVKGLLTKRRYREFILGSRNPNRIFALTLFRIWAAYELGVQRYGVFSATKPD
;
A
#
# COMPACT_ATOMS: atom_id res chain seq x y z
N MET A 1 9.60 24.99 4.98
CA MET A 1 8.49 24.91 4.02
C MET A 1 9.09 24.71 2.64
N THR A 2 9.08 23.51 2.12
CA THR A 2 9.36 23.19 0.73
C THR A 2 8.11 22.52 0.20
N THR A 3 7.18 23.34 -0.27
CA THR A 3 6.03 22.90 -1.00
C THR A 3 6.53 22.27 -2.29
N THR A 4 6.42 20.97 -2.42
CA THR A 4 6.33 20.35 -3.74
C THR A 4 5.08 20.93 -4.39
N ASP A 5 5.19 21.57 -5.56
CA ASP A 5 4.05 22.07 -6.34
C ASP A 5 3.15 20.92 -6.88
N TYR A 6 3.47 19.68 -6.49
CA TYR A 6 2.69 18.50 -6.82
C TYR A 6 1.62 18.27 -5.74
N VAL A 7 0.37 18.46 -6.12
CA VAL A 7 -0.80 18.11 -5.31
C VAL A 7 -1.34 16.79 -5.86
N PRO A 8 -1.15 15.68 -5.14
CA PRO A 8 -1.74 14.40 -5.54
C PRO A 8 -3.27 14.52 -5.50
N THR A 9 -3.93 14.10 -6.58
CA THR A 9 -5.38 13.97 -6.64
C THR A 9 -5.74 12.50 -6.70
N LEU A 10 -6.91 12.14 -6.16
CA LEU A 10 -7.40 10.75 -6.23
C LEU A 10 -7.63 10.33 -7.69
N GLU A 11 -8.11 11.25 -8.54
CA GLU A 11 -8.25 11.01 -9.99
C GLU A 11 -6.87 10.72 -10.64
N GLY A 12 -5.83 11.46 -10.24
CA GLY A 12 -4.47 11.23 -10.71
C GLY A 12 -3.93 9.86 -10.30
N ALA A 13 -4.18 9.45 -9.05
CA ALA A 13 -3.79 8.13 -8.57
C ALA A 13 -4.57 7.02 -9.30
N ALA A 14 -5.88 7.15 -9.47
CA ALA A 14 -6.70 6.19 -10.20
C ALA A 14 -6.24 6.04 -11.66
N SER A 15 -6.04 7.16 -12.38
CA SER A 15 -5.52 7.17 -13.76
C SER A 15 -4.13 6.54 -13.86
N HIS A 16 -3.25 6.80 -12.89
CA HIS A 16 -1.92 6.20 -12.84
C HIS A 16 -1.98 4.66 -12.78
N TYR A 17 -2.85 4.12 -11.93
CA TYR A 17 -3.04 2.67 -11.83
C TYR A 17 -3.72 2.08 -13.05
N ASP A 18 -4.71 2.75 -13.62
CA ASP A 18 -5.42 2.31 -14.83
C ASP A 18 -4.47 2.30 -16.05
N ASP A 19 -3.64 3.33 -16.23
CA ASP A 19 -2.67 3.45 -17.32
C ASP A 19 -1.53 2.41 -17.22
N LEU A 20 -1.14 2.07 -16.00
CA LEU A 20 -0.03 1.15 -15.72
C LEU A 20 -0.46 -0.28 -15.40
N ASP A 21 -1.77 -0.59 -15.43
CA ASP A 21 -2.35 -1.88 -15.04
C ASP A 21 -1.55 -3.08 -15.56
N ALA A 22 -1.32 -3.13 -16.87
CA ALA A 22 -0.60 -4.24 -17.49
C ALA A 22 0.87 -4.37 -17.03
N PHE A 23 1.53 -3.24 -16.71
CA PHE A 23 2.91 -3.24 -16.22
C PHE A 23 2.99 -3.64 -14.75
N TYR A 24 2.06 -3.15 -13.93
CA TYR A 24 1.97 -3.53 -12.52
C TYR A 24 1.79 -5.04 -12.38
N ARG A 25 0.83 -5.63 -13.08
CA ARG A 25 0.59 -7.08 -13.04
C ARG A 25 1.76 -7.92 -13.55
N GLU A 26 2.56 -7.43 -14.50
CA GLU A 26 3.74 -8.14 -14.97
C GLU A 26 4.95 -8.04 -14.06
N ILE A 27 5.12 -6.89 -13.40
CA ILE A 27 6.29 -6.61 -12.58
C ILE A 27 6.09 -7.12 -11.15
N TRP A 28 4.90 -6.90 -10.57
CA TRP A 28 4.57 -7.31 -9.18
C TRP A 28 3.67 -8.54 -9.10
N GLY A 29 2.86 -8.82 -10.11
CA GLY A 29 1.79 -9.81 -10.02
C GLY A 29 0.50 -9.21 -9.46
N GLU A 30 -0.28 -10.01 -8.74
CA GLU A 30 -1.54 -9.58 -8.12
C GLU A 30 -1.31 -8.78 -6.82
N HIS A 31 -0.16 -8.96 -6.18
CA HIS A 31 0.25 -8.25 -4.98
C HIS A 31 1.10 -7.04 -5.35
N VAL A 32 0.45 -5.87 -5.52
CA VAL A 32 1.16 -4.62 -5.82
C VAL A 32 1.64 -3.98 -4.52
N HIS A 33 2.45 -4.73 -3.78
CA HIS A 33 3.09 -4.31 -2.54
C HIS A 33 4.40 -5.07 -2.33
N HIS A 34 5.18 -4.67 -1.33
CA HIS A 34 6.43 -5.35 -1.00
C HIS A 34 6.20 -6.81 -0.56
N GLY A 35 7.18 -7.65 -0.84
CA GLY A 35 7.31 -8.94 -0.19
C GLY A 35 7.99 -8.79 1.17
N LEU A 36 7.65 -9.66 2.13
CA LEU A 36 8.32 -9.80 3.42
C LEU A 36 9.14 -11.09 3.44
N TRP A 37 10.45 -11.00 3.20
CA TRP A 37 11.38 -12.12 3.25
C TRP A 37 11.80 -12.38 4.70
N LEU A 38 11.34 -13.48 5.27
CA LEU A 38 11.62 -13.88 6.64
C LEU A 38 12.88 -14.75 6.72
N ARG A 39 13.06 -15.68 5.77
CA ARG A 39 14.20 -16.58 5.65
C ARG A 39 15.21 -16.13 4.60
N GLY A 40 14.72 -15.41 3.57
CA GLY A 40 15.54 -14.91 2.45
C GLY A 40 15.55 -15.82 1.20
N ASP A 41 14.88 -16.98 1.25
CA ASP A 41 14.75 -17.94 0.14
C ASP A 41 13.32 -18.07 -0.39
N GLU A 42 12.37 -17.33 0.18
CA GLU A 42 10.99 -17.33 -0.27
C GLU A 42 10.88 -16.90 -1.73
N SER A 43 9.91 -17.48 -2.43
CA SER A 43 9.43 -16.91 -3.69
C SER A 43 8.78 -15.54 -3.46
N ASP A 44 8.66 -14.73 -4.52
CA ASP A 44 8.03 -13.41 -4.44
C ASP A 44 6.59 -13.50 -3.93
N LEU A 45 5.85 -14.54 -4.36
CA LEU A 45 4.48 -14.77 -3.90
C LEU A 45 4.43 -15.12 -2.42
N GLU A 46 5.30 -16.02 -1.95
CA GLU A 46 5.39 -16.35 -0.53
C GLU A 46 5.76 -15.14 0.31
N ALA A 47 6.71 -14.32 -0.15
CA ALA A 47 7.10 -13.10 0.53
C ALA A 47 5.94 -12.09 0.60
N ALA A 48 5.19 -11.90 -0.50
CA ALA A 48 4.00 -11.05 -0.51
C ALA A 48 2.92 -11.57 0.46
N GLU A 49 2.63 -12.87 0.43
CA GLU A 49 1.68 -13.49 1.36
C GLU A 49 2.15 -13.41 2.83
N ASN A 50 3.47 -13.45 3.11
CA ASN A 50 4.01 -13.30 4.47
C ASN A 50 3.64 -11.92 5.04
N LEU A 51 3.68 -10.87 4.24
CA LEU A 51 3.27 -9.54 4.67
C LEU A 51 1.79 -9.50 5.03
N VAL A 52 0.93 -10.06 4.17
CA VAL A 52 -0.53 -10.14 4.43
C VAL A 52 -0.80 -10.92 5.71
N ARG A 53 -0.13 -12.06 5.91
CA ARG A 53 -0.27 -12.88 7.14
C ARG A 53 0.18 -12.12 8.39
N LEU A 54 1.22 -11.30 8.30
CA LEU A 54 1.68 -10.47 9.41
C LEU A 54 0.61 -9.41 9.75
N VAL A 55 0.11 -8.68 8.77
CA VAL A 55 -0.94 -7.67 8.97
C VAL A 55 -2.22 -8.31 9.52
N ALA A 56 -2.65 -9.45 8.99
CA ALA A 56 -3.82 -10.17 9.49
C ALA A 56 -3.69 -10.58 10.97
N ARG A 57 -2.51 -11.09 11.37
CA ARG A 57 -2.23 -11.43 12.77
C ARG A 57 -2.25 -10.21 13.69
N LEU A 58 -1.63 -9.11 13.28
CA LEU A 58 -1.62 -7.86 14.05
C LEU A 58 -3.03 -7.27 14.17
N GLY A 59 -3.87 -7.47 13.16
CA GLY A 59 -5.27 -7.11 13.15
C GLY A 59 -6.19 -8.05 13.93
N ASN A 60 -5.67 -9.16 14.51
CA ASN A 60 -6.47 -10.23 15.12
C ASN A 60 -7.58 -10.75 14.20
N VAL A 61 -7.26 -10.93 12.92
CA VAL A 61 -8.24 -11.44 11.94
C VAL A 61 -8.45 -12.92 12.16
N GLU A 62 -9.71 -13.30 12.43
CA GLU A 62 -10.16 -14.66 12.71
C GLU A 62 -11.37 -15.04 11.83
N ALA A 63 -11.78 -16.29 11.88
CA ALA A 63 -12.94 -16.76 11.14
C ALA A 63 -14.21 -16.02 11.58
N GLY A 64 -14.92 -15.44 10.60
CA GLY A 64 -16.12 -14.62 10.83
C GLY A 64 -15.83 -13.16 11.20
N SER A 65 -14.57 -12.73 11.31
CA SER A 65 -14.24 -11.32 11.48
C SER A 65 -14.74 -10.50 10.30
N LYS A 66 -15.40 -9.38 10.59
CA LYS A 66 -15.74 -8.36 9.58
C LYS A 66 -14.54 -7.45 9.36
N VAL A 67 -13.95 -7.53 8.19
CA VAL A 67 -12.72 -6.78 7.84
C VAL A 67 -13.01 -5.75 6.77
N CYS A 68 -12.50 -4.53 6.95
CA CYS A 68 -12.43 -3.52 5.90
C CYS A 68 -10.99 -3.48 5.35
N ASP A 69 -10.82 -3.75 4.05
CA ASP A 69 -9.53 -3.69 3.33
C ASP A 69 -9.45 -2.41 2.52
N ILE A 70 -8.65 -1.44 2.98
CA ILE A 70 -8.56 -0.10 2.37
C ILE A 70 -7.46 -0.09 1.31
N GLY A 71 -7.82 0.25 0.07
CA GLY A 71 -6.88 0.25 -1.05
C GLY A 71 -6.51 -1.16 -1.47
N CYS A 72 -7.49 -2.04 -1.61
CA CYS A 72 -7.33 -3.47 -1.86
C CYS A 72 -6.60 -3.83 -3.19
N GLY A 73 -6.38 -2.85 -4.05
CA GLY A 73 -5.73 -3.08 -5.35
C GLY A 73 -6.48 -4.16 -6.16
N TYR A 74 -5.74 -5.14 -6.64
CA TYR A 74 -6.32 -6.28 -7.40
C TYR A 74 -7.05 -7.30 -6.53
N GLY A 75 -7.18 -7.09 -5.21
CA GLY A 75 -7.95 -7.92 -4.31
C GLY A 75 -7.23 -9.17 -3.77
N ALA A 76 -5.92 -9.32 -4.03
CA ALA A 76 -5.19 -10.51 -3.58
C ALA A 76 -5.10 -10.60 -2.04
N THR A 77 -4.89 -9.46 -1.34
CA THR A 77 -4.96 -9.38 0.12
C THR A 77 -6.35 -9.77 0.61
N THR A 78 -7.41 -9.19 0.04
CA THR A 78 -8.81 -9.50 0.35
C THR A 78 -9.10 -11.00 0.23
N ARG A 79 -8.67 -11.65 -0.87
CA ARG A 79 -8.83 -13.08 -1.08
C ARG A 79 -8.14 -13.91 0.02
N ILE A 80 -6.89 -13.57 0.36
CA ILE A 80 -6.16 -14.27 1.43
C ILE A 80 -6.87 -14.15 2.77
N LEU A 81 -7.36 -12.96 3.13
CA LEU A 81 -8.12 -12.76 4.37
C LEU A 81 -9.40 -13.61 4.41
N ALA A 82 -10.11 -13.69 3.29
CA ALA A 82 -11.31 -14.49 3.18
C ALA A 82 -11.05 -16.01 3.17
N GLU A 83 -10.09 -16.49 2.35
CA GLU A 83 -9.84 -17.93 2.19
C GLU A 83 -9.08 -18.55 3.35
N ARG A 84 -8.02 -17.86 3.83
CA ARG A 84 -7.12 -18.47 4.81
C ARG A 84 -7.46 -18.11 6.25
N PHE A 85 -8.12 -16.97 6.47
CA PHE A 85 -8.53 -16.55 7.81
C PHE A 85 -10.03 -16.68 8.01
N GLY A 86 -10.81 -16.95 6.96
CA GLY A 86 -12.26 -17.11 7.05
C GLY A 86 -13.00 -15.81 7.35
N ALA A 87 -12.40 -14.65 7.07
CA ALA A 87 -13.00 -13.35 7.31
C ALA A 87 -14.06 -12.98 6.26
N ASP A 88 -14.99 -12.13 6.64
CA ASP A 88 -15.93 -11.46 5.75
C ASP A 88 -15.38 -10.07 5.42
N VAL A 89 -14.93 -9.87 4.18
CA VAL A 89 -14.13 -8.71 3.81
C VAL A 89 -14.90 -7.75 2.90
N THR A 90 -14.98 -6.48 3.31
CA THR A 90 -15.39 -5.36 2.47
C THR A 90 -14.15 -4.62 2.02
N ALA A 91 -13.89 -4.59 0.72
CA ALA A 91 -12.65 -4.10 0.14
C ALA A 91 -12.89 -2.88 -0.75
N LEU A 92 -12.09 -1.82 -0.59
CA LEU A 92 -12.25 -0.56 -1.31
C LEU A 92 -11.07 -0.31 -2.24
N THR A 93 -11.36 0.13 -3.45
CA THR A 93 -10.40 0.69 -4.40
C THR A 93 -10.99 1.90 -5.12
N ILE A 94 -10.12 2.80 -5.61
CA ILE A 94 -10.51 3.95 -6.45
C ILE A 94 -10.31 3.68 -7.95
N SER A 95 -9.65 2.57 -8.31
CA SER A 95 -9.38 2.19 -9.70
C SER A 95 -10.44 1.25 -10.22
N SER A 96 -11.09 1.62 -11.32
CA SER A 96 -12.09 0.78 -11.98
C SER A 96 -11.49 -0.47 -12.61
N ALA A 97 -10.24 -0.39 -13.11
CA ALA A 97 -9.52 -1.53 -13.66
C ALA A 97 -9.17 -2.55 -12.57
N GLN A 98 -8.72 -2.08 -11.40
CA GLN A 98 -8.45 -2.94 -10.25
C GLN A 98 -9.74 -3.60 -9.73
N LEU A 99 -10.84 -2.85 -9.62
CA LEU A 99 -12.13 -3.40 -9.21
C LEU A 99 -12.56 -4.54 -10.13
N ALA A 100 -12.59 -4.29 -11.45
CA ALA A 100 -13.01 -5.31 -12.43
C ALA A 100 -12.13 -6.57 -12.35
N TYR A 101 -10.83 -6.41 -12.13
CA TYR A 101 -9.93 -7.53 -11.93
C TYR A 101 -10.21 -8.29 -10.64
N ALA A 102 -10.36 -7.58 -9.52
CA ALA A 102 -10.61 -8.15 -8.19
C ALA A 102 -11.92 -8.96 -8.17
N GLU A 103 -13.00 -8.40 -8.68
CA GLU A 103 -14.29 -9.09 -8.77
C GLU A 103 -14.22 -10.38 -9.60
N LYS A 104 -13.47 -10.34 -10.71
CA LYS A 104 -13.34 -11.49 -11.62
C LYS A 104 -12.44 -12.59 -11.08
N ASN A 105 -11.32 -12.24 -10.42
CA ASN A 105 -10.23 -13.18 -10.15
C ASN A 105 -10.01 -13.46 -8.66
N ASN A 106 -10.45 -12.58 -7.77
CA ASN A 106 -10.15 -12.62 -6.34
C ASN A 106 -11.41 -12.60 -5.44
N SER A 107 -12.60 -12.76 -6.04
CA SER A 107 -13.83 -12.91 -5.27
C SER A 107 -13.93 -14.27 -4.60
N VAL A 108 -14.32 -14.26 -3.32
CA VAL A 108 -14.68 -15.46 -2.54
C VAL A 108 -16.17 -15.39 -2.24
N PRO A 109 -17.01 -16.25 -2.86
CA PRO A 109 -18.45 -16.15 -2.73
C PRO A 109 -18.93 -16.14 -1.29
N GLY A 110 -19.81 -15.18 -0.95
CA GLY A 110 -20.36 -15.00 0.39
C GLY A 110 -19.41 -14.42 1.43
N ARG A 111 -18.14 -14.11 1.07
CA ARG A 111 -17.15 -13.57 2.00
C ARG A 111 -16.50 -12.26 1.55
N THR A 112 -16.51 -11.93 0.27
CA THR A 112 -15.87 -10.70 -0.23
C THR A 112 -16.88 -9.80 -0.93
N ALA A 113 -16.78 -8.50 -0.66
CA ALA A 113 -17.47 -7.44 -1.37
C ALA A 113 -16.46 -6.36 -1.79
N PHE A 114 -16.35 -6.11 -3.11
CA PHE A 114 -15.47 -5.07 -3.65
C PHE A 114 -16.27 -3.82 -3.98
N LEU A 115 -15.74 -2.65 -3.63
CA LEU A 115 -16.41 -1.36 -3.79
C LEU A 115 -15.49 -0.35 -4.48
N LEU A 116 -15.97 0.31 -5.53
CA LEU A 116 -15.31 1.47 -6.10
C LEU A 116 -15.66 2.70 -5.26
N ARG A 117 -14.81 3.03 -4.29
CA ARG A 117 -15.05 4.14 -3.35
C ARG A 117 -13.77 4.80 -2.89
N ASP A 118 -13.84 6.12 -2.74
CA ASP A 118 -12.87 6.89 -2.00
C ASP A 118 -12.99 6.61 -0.50
N TRP A 119 -11.85 6.44 0.18
CA TRP A 119 -11.84 6.25 1.62
C TRP A 119 -12.47 7.41 2.39
N TYR A 120 -12.28 8.64 1.94
CA TYR A 120 -12.85 9.82 2.60
C TYR A 120 -14.34 10.05 2.34
N ASP A 121 -14.95 9.38 1.34
CA ASP A 121 -16.41 9.29 1.09
C ASP A 121 -16.85 7.83 0.99
N ASN A 122 -16.41 6.99 1.93
CA ASN A 122 -16.61 5.54 1.84
C ASN A 122 -18.05 5.09 2.12
N ARG A 123 -18.86 5.89 2.82
CA ARG A 123 -20.27 5.62 3.18
C ARG A 123 -20.47 4.28 3.89
N LEU A 124 -19.45 3.78 4.57
CA LEU A 124 -19.56 2.62 5.41
C LEU A 124 -20.20 3.00 6.74
N PRO A 125 -21.03 2.12 7.34
CA PRO A 125 -21.66 2.42 8.61
C PRO A 125 -20.64 2.45 9.76
N ASP A 126 -20.94 3.23 10.80
CA ASP A 126 -20.13 3.34 12.00
C ASP A 126 -20.10 2.02 12.76
N GLY A 127 -18.98 1.74 13.43
CA GLY A 127 -18.84 0.63 14.36
C GLY A 127 -19.11 -0.76 13.79
N THR A 128 -18.88 -0.95 12.48
CA THR A 128 -19.25 -2.18 11.78
C THR A 128 -18.16 -3.24 11.77
N PHE A 129 -16.90 -2.82 11.68
CA PHE A 129 -15.80 -3.73 11.44
C PHE A 129 -15.06 -4.11 12.71
N ASP A 130 -14.68 -5.38 12.80
CA ASP A 130 -13.77 -5.89 13.83
C ASP A 130 -12.35 -5.41 13.57
N THR A 131 -11.97 -5.37 12.27
CA THR A 131 -10.63 -4.99 11.85
C THR A 131 -10.68 -4.12 10.61
N VAL A 132 -9.83 -3.09 10.60
CA VAL A 132 -9.45 -2.35 9.40
C VAL A 132 -8.04 -2.75 9.03
N VAL A 133 -7.82 -3.17 7.79
CA VAL A 133 -6.50 -3.44 7.22
C VAL A 133 -6.18 -2.46 6.10
N THR A 134 -4.90 -2.14 5.94
CA THR A 134 -4.37 -1.34 4.84
C THR A 134 -2.96 -1.81 4.53
N VAL A 135 -2.71 -2.17 3.27
CA VAL A 135 -1.39 -2.63 2.82
C VAL A 135 -0.93 -1.69 1.71
N GLU A 136 0.04 -0.83 2.03
CA GLU A 136 0.62 0.14 1.08
C GLU A 136 -0.41 1.00 0.34
N SER A 137 -1.37 1.55 1.06
CA SER A 137 -2.31 2.54 0.51
C SER A 137 -2.21 3.92 1.17
N LEU A 138 -1.58 4.00 2.36
CA LEU A 138 -1.42 5.25 3.13
C LEU A 138 -0.57 6.29 2.42
N GLU A 139 0.32 5.86 1.55
CA GLU A 139 1.16 6.72 0.72
C GLU A 139 0.34 7.61 -0.23
N HIS A 140 -0.87 7.16 -0.59
CA HIS A 140 -1.81 7.88 -1.44
C HIS A 140 -2.76 8.79 -0.67
N MET A 141 -2.74 8.74 0.67
CA MET A 141 -3.68 9.47 1.52
C MET A 141 -3.15 10.87 1.88
N PRO A 142 -3.78 11.95 1.35
CA PRO A 142 -3.30 13.31 1.59
C PRO A 142 -3.57 13.80 3.01
N ASP A 143 -4.71 13.44 3.62
CA ASP A 143 -5.10 13.78 4.98
C ASP A 143 -4.93 12.58 5.92
N LEU A 144 -3.72 12.41 6.45
CA LEU A 144 -3.41 11.30 7.35
C LEU A 144 -4.27 11.32 8.64
N PRO A 145 -4.48 12.46 9.32
CA PRO A 145 -5.42 12.53 10.45
C PRO A 145 -6.86 12.15 10.08
N GLY A 146 -7.37 12.61 8.92
CA GLY A 146 -8.68 12.23 8.40
C GLY A 146 -8.80 10.74 8.12
N PHE A 147 -7.74 10.14 7.56
CA PHE A 147 -7.68 8.70 7.33
C PHE A 147 -7.91 7.91 8.61
N PHE A 148 -7.19 8.22 9.68
CA PHE A 148 -7.31 7.49 10.94
C PHE A 148 -8.61 7.80 11.69
N ARG A 149 -9.17 9.01 11.57
CA ARG A 149 -10.53 9.30 12.10
C ARG A 149 -11.59 8.42 11.45
N GLU A 150 -11.52 8.22 10.13
CA GLU A 150 -12.42 7.31 9.41
C GLU A 150 -12.21 5.85 9.81
N CYS A 151 -10.97 5.41 10.01
CA CYS A 151 -10.69 4.09 10.59
C CYS A 151 -11.36 3.92 11.97
N ALA A 152 -11.21 4.92 12.85
CA ALA A 152 -11.86 4.90 14.16
C ALA A 152 -13.39 4.91 14.07
N ARG A 153 -13.99 5.62 13.10
CA ARG A 153 -15.43 5.67 12.90
C ARG A 153 -16.01 4.30 12.51
N VAL A 154 -15.41 3.65 11.54
CA VAL A 154 -15.95 2.37 11.00
C VAL A 154 -15.66 1.15 11.89
N LEU A 155 -14.61 1.20 12.70
CA LEU A 155 -14.30 0.15 13.68
C LEU A 155 -15.30 0.15 14.82
N ARG A 156 -15.69 -1.05 15.28
CA ARG A 156 -16.43 -1.19 16.54
C ARG A 156 -15.53 -0.84 17.74
N PRO A 157 -16.10 -0.54 18.93
CA PRO A 157 -15.31 -0.50 20.16
C PRO A 157 -14.48 -1.78 20.35
N GLY A 158 -13.23 -1.65 20.80
CA GLY A 158 -12.27 -2.76 20.89
C GLY A 158 -11.74 -3.26 19.54
N GLY A 159 -12.17 -2.69 18.41
CA GLY A 159 -11.72 -3.09 17.06
C GLY A 159 -10.25 -2.74 16.78
N ARG A 160 -9.66 -3.44 15.82
CA ARG A 160 -8.22 -3.36 15.50
C ARG A 160 -7.96 -2.64 14.19
N LEU A 161 -6.96 -1.79 14.16
CA LEU A 161 -6.33 -1.28 12.96
C LEU A 161 -5.00 -1.99 12.77
N ALA A 162 -4.70 -2.49 11.57
CA ALA A 162 -3.40 -3.05 11.22
C ALA A 162 -3.04 -2.70 9.77
N GLY A 163 -1.75 -2.44 9.52
CA GLY A 163 -1.35 -2.10 8.17
C GLY A 163 0.15 -2.01 7.98
N SER A 164 0.52 -1.71 6.75
CA SER A 164 1.89 -1.41 6.36
C SER A 164 1.95 -0.17 5.49
N ALA A 165 3.05 0.56 5.57
CA ALA A 165 3.26 1.79 4.83
C ALA A 165 4.73 2.05 4.52
N TRP A 166 4.98 2.76 3.42
CA TRP A 166 6.27 3.37 3.14
C TRP A 166 6.47 4.54 4.08
N MET A 167 7.62 4.55 4.72
CA MET A 167 7.97 5.61 5.66
C MET A 167 9.34 6.18 5.35
N SER A 168 9.63 7.39 5.81
CA SER A 168 10.96 7.96 5.79
C SER A 168 11.66 7.73 7.13
N CYS A 169 12.99 7.87 7.15
CA CYS A 169 13.67 8.12 8.41
C CYS A 169 13.17 9.44 9.03
N GLU A 170 13.32 9.62 10.35
CA GLU A 170 12.79 10.77 11.07
C GLU A 170 13.35 12.11 10.60
N ASN A 171 14.64 12.17 10.33
CA ASN A 171 15.31 13.40 9.98
C ASN A 171 16.20 13.23 8.72
N PRO A 172 15.58 13.07 7.51
CA PRO A 172 16.38 12.98 6.29
C PRO A 172 17.13 14.28 6.04
N SER A 173 18.39 14.17 5.61
CA SER A 173 19.15 15.36 5.20
C SER A 173 18.40 16.13 4.10
N ARG A 174 18.69 17.43 3.92
CA ARG A 174 18.08 18.22 2.83
C ARG A 174 18.31 17.58 1.46
N LEU A 175 19.48 17.01 1.25
CA LEU A 175 19.84 16.33 0.00
C LEU A 175 19.02 15.05 -0.19
N SER A 176 18.94 14.20 0.84
CA SER A 176 18.14 12.98 0.83
C SER A 176 16.65 13.26 0.63
N ARG A 177 16.12 14.27 1.33
CA ARG A 177 14.73 14.68 1.15
C ARG A 177 14.48 15.08 -0.30
N ARG A 178 15.24 16.04 -0.84
CA ARG A 178 15.04 16.57 -2.20
C ARG A 178 15.19 15.52 -3.30
N HIS A 179 16.24 14.67 -3.22
CA HIS A 179 16.63 13.78 -4.32
C HIS A 179 16.11 12.35 -4.19
N LEU A 180 15.66 11.97 -2.99
CA LEU A 180 15.07 10.65 -2.75
C LEU A 180 13.58 10.81 -2.41
N ILE A 181 13.21 11.32 -1.23
CA ILE A 181 11.82 11.33 -0.77
C ILE A 181 10.91 12.14 -1.70
N ASP A 182 11.21 13.43 -1.92
CA ASP A 182 10.35 14.30 -2.75
C ASP A 182 10.35 13.85 -4.22
N ALA A 183 11.46 13.29 -4.71
CA ALA A 183 11.54 12.76 -6.06
C ALA A 183 10.70 11.50 -6.22
N ILE A 184 10.80 10.54 -5.28
CA ILE A 184 9.97 9.32 -5.28
C ILE A 184 8.50 9.69 -5.17
N THR A 185 8.13 10.57 -4.22
CA THR A 185 6.75 11.04 -4.02
C THR A 185 6.14 11.55 -5.32
N ARG A 186 6.84 12.43 -6.04
CA ARG A 186 6.37 12.99 -7.31
C ARG A 186 6.32 11.97 -8.45
N GLU A 187 7.36 11.14 -8.56
CA GLU A 187 7.49 10.17 -9.66
C GLU A 187 6.53 8.99 -9.51
N ALA A 188 6.23 8.56 -8.29
CA ALA A 188 5.25 7.51 -7.99
C ALA A 188 3.82 8.03 -7.79
N GLN A 189 3.61 9.34 -7.95
CA GLN A 189 2.30 10.01 -7.79
C GLN A 189 1.61 9.70 -6.45
N ILE A 190 2.38 9.66 -5.37
CA ILE A 190 1.88 9.43 -4.02
C ILE A 190 1.76 10.74 -3.23
N ALA A 191 0.91 10.75 -2.20
CA ALA A 191 0.67 11.93 -1.36
C ALA A 191 1.88 12.27 -0.47
N GLY A 192 2.68 11.26 -0.09
CA GLY A 192 3.91 11.50 0.66
C GLY A 192 4.47 10.27 1.35
N ILE A 193 5.75 10.34 1.63
CA ILE A 193 6.48 9.35 2.44
C ILE A 193 6.85 10.07 3.75
N ARG A 194 6.14 9.74 4.83
CA ARG A 194 6.22 10.42 6.13
C ARG A 194 7.01 9.59 7.14
N PRO A 195 7.63 10.21 8.17
CA PRO A 195 8.29 9.48 9.24
C PRO A 195 7.27 8.79 10.18
N GLU A 196 7.71 7.79 10.92
CA GLU A 196 6.87 7.04 11.87
C GLU A 196 6.23 7.95 12.93
N SER A 197 6.95 8.97 13.40
CA SER A 197 6.42 9.92 14.37
C SER A 197 5.16 10.65 13.91
N GLU A 198 5.01 10.96 12.62
CA GLU A 198 3.78 11.57 12.09
C GLU A 198 2.63 10.55 12.06
N PHE A 199 2.90 9.29 11.73
CA PHE A 199 1.89 8.22 11.79
C PHE A 199 1.40 8.02 13.23
N ARG A 200 2.31 7.86 14.17
CA ARG A 200 1.99 7.71 15.60
C ARG A 200 1.11 8.86 16.10
N ALA A 201 1.53 10.09 15.84
CA ALA A 201 0.77 11.26 16.25
C ALA A 201 -0.64 11.29 15.66
N ALA A 202 -0.81 10.91 14.39
CA ALA A 202 -2.11 10.88 13.74
C ALA A 202 -3.00 9.74 14.26
N VAL A 203 -2.44 8.55 14.53
CA VAL A 203 -3.15 7.41 15.16
C VAL A 203 -3.62 7.78 16.56
N GLU A 204 -2.74 8.34 17.40
CA GLU A 204 -3.05 8.75 18.76
C GLU A 204 -4.10 9.89 18.79
N ALA A 205 -3.98 10.86 17.87
CA ALA A 205 -4.95 11.97 17.75
C ALA A 205 -6.34 11.48 17.29
N ALA A 206 -6.43 10.36 16.59
CA ALA A 206 -7.70 9.71 16.23
C ALA A 206 -8.31 8.88 17.38
N GLY A 207 -7.65 8.85 18.55
CA GLY A 207 -8.13 8.19 19.77
C GLY A 207 -7.75 6.72 19.89
N PHE A 208 -6.92 6.19 18.99
CA PHE A 208 -6.41 4.83 19.13
C PHE A 208 -5.45 4.69 20.32
N ARG A 209 -5.37 3.47 20.85
CA ARG A 209 -4.43 3.06 21.92
C ARG A 209 -3.59 1.87 21.45
N ASP A 210 -2.59 1.51 22.25
CA ASP A 210 -1.72 0.36 22.04
C ASP A 210 -1.07 0.36 20.65
N TYR A 211 -0.67 1.54 20.17
CA TYR A 211 0.03 1.65 18.91
C TYR A 211 1.36 0.90 19.00
N ALA A 212 1.50 -0.09 18.11
CA ALA A 212 2.71 -0.88 17.94
C ALA A 212 3.25 -0.68 16.53
N PHE A 213 4.57 -0.62 16.41
CA PHE A 213 5.28 -0.38 15.17
C PHE A 213 6.51 -1.28 15.06
N GLU A 214 6.72 -1.85 13.88
CA GLU A 214 7.94 -2.59 13.53
C GLU A 214 8.50 -2.09 12.20
N ASP A 215 9.82 -1.81 12.14
CA ASP A 215 10.51 -1.47 10.89
C ASP A 215 10.99 -2.74 10.18
N HIS A 216 10.42 -3.01 9.04
CA HIS A 216 10.77 -4.15 8.19
C HIS A 216 11.57 -3.78 6.93
N ALA A 217 12.16 -2.59 6.85
CA ALA A 217 12.91 -2.11 5.69
C ALA A 217 13.94 -3.12 5.16
N SER A 218 14.72 -3.75 6.06
CA SER A 218 15.73 -4.75 5.69
C SER A 218 15.15 -6.01 5.07
N ARG A 219 13.90 -6.36 5.43
CA ARG A 219 13.22 -7.58 4.97
C ARG A 219 12.38 -7.37 3.70
N VAL A 220 12.03 -6.12 3.36
CA VAL A 220 11.21 -5.82 2.19
C VAL A 220 11.99 -5.25 1.01
N LYS A 221 13.16 -4.66 1.24
CA LYS A 221 13.95 -3.95 0.22
C LYS A 221 14.31 -4.81 -1.00
N ARG A 222 14.31 -6.14 -0.88
CA ARG A 222 14.57 -7.08 -1.98
C ARG A 222 13.53 -6.98 -3.11
N THR A 223 12.34 -6.48 -2.84
CA THR A 223 11.30 -6.21 -3.86
C THR A 223 11.87 -5.38 -5.01
N TRP A 224 12.66 -4.35 -4.70
CA TRP A 224 13.08 -3.36 -5.70
C TRP A 224 14.09 -3.87 -6.72
N PRO A 225 15.19 -4.57 -6.34
CA PRO A 225 16.08 -5.18 -7.33
C PRO A 225 15.36 -6.25 -8.19
N LEU A 226 14.36 -6.96 -7.65
CA LEU A 226 13.55 -7.90 -8.44
C LEU A 226 12.68 -7.18 -9.45
N CYS A 227 11.99 -6.10 -9.06
CA CYS A 227 11.19 -5.27 -9.97
C CYS A 227 12.06 -4.61 -11.03
N ALA A 228 13.22 -4.07 -10.65
CA ALA A 228 14.19 -3.50 -11.58
C ALA A 228 14.67 -4.54 -12.60
N TRP A 229 15.02 -5.74 -12.16
CA TRP A 229 15.41 -6.84 -13.05
C TRP A 229 14.30 -7.23 -14.01
N ARG A 230 13.05 -7.36 -13.55
CA ARG A 230 11.89 -7.65 -14.40
C ARG A 230 11.66 -6.57 -15.44
N THR A 231 11.81 -5.31 -15.04
CA THR A 231 11.72 -4.15 -15.95
C THR A 231 12.80 -4.21 -17.02
N VAL A 232 14.06 -4.43 -16.65
CA VAL A 232 15.17 -4.59 -17.61
C VAL A 232 14.94 -5.76 -18.54
N LYS A 233 14.53 -6.92 -18.03
CA LYS A 233 14.16 -8.09 -18.83
C LYS A 233 13.02 -7.76 -19.81
N GLY A 234 11.99 -7.03 -19.35
CA GLY A 234 10.88 -6.56 -20.18
C GLY A 234 11.37 -5.67 -21.33
N LEU A 235 12.28 -4.72 -21.06
CA LEU A 235 12.89 -3.85 -22.06
C LEU A 235 13.65 -4.64 -23.14
N LEU A 236 14.37 -5.68 -22.74
CA LEU A 236 15.14 -6.49 -23.68
C LEU A 236 14.25 -7.41 -24.52
N THR A 237 13.15 -7.92 -23.97
CA THR A 237 12.36 -8.98 -24.60
C THR A 237 11.02 -8.52 -25.18
N LYS A 238 10.44 -7.40 -24.73
CA LYS A 238 9.09 -6.97 -25.09
C LYS A 238 9.07 -5.60 -25.74
N ARG A 239 8.51 -5.51 -26.96
CA ARG A 239 8.39 -4.25 -27.72
C ARG A 239 7.62 -3.17 -26.93
N ARG A 240 6.52 -3.53 -26.27
CA ARG A 240 5.68 -2.60 -25.50
C ARG A 240 6.42 -1.88 -24.36
N TYR A 241 7.41 -2.55 -23.69
CA TYR A 241 8.25 -1.90 -22.66
C TYR A 241 9.13 -0.82 -23.26
N ARG A 242 9.71 -1.07 -24.45
CA ARG A 242 10.52 -0.09 -25.17
C ARG A 242 9.67 1.10 -25.63
N GLU A 243 8.49 0.83 -26.20
CA GLU A 243 7.56 1.88 -26.63
C GLU A 243 7.08 2.73 -25.46
N PHE A 244 6.81 2.12 -24.30
CA PHE A 244 6.40 2.82 -23.09
C PHE A 244 7.52 3.74 -22.55
N ILE A 245 8.74 3.23 -22.42
CA ILE A 245 9.86 3.99 -21.81
C ILE A 245 10.47 5.01 -22.77
N LEU A 246 10.57 4.67 -24.05
CA LEU A 246 11.13 5.54 -25.08
C LEU A 246 10.12 6.53 -25.65
N GLY A 247 8.81 6.25 -25.46
CA GLY A 247 7.72 7.12 -25.91
C GLY A 247 7.73 8.46 -25.15
N SER A 248 8.04 9.56 -25.85
CA SER A 248 8.17 10.91 -25.25
C SER A 248 6.87 11.46 -24.63
N ARG A 249 5.71 10.88 -24.93
CA ARG A 249 4.38 11.35 -24.52
C ARG A 249 3.88 10.78 -23.21
N ASN A 250 4.54 9.76 -22.63
CA ASN A 250 4.05 9.12 -21.42
C ASN A 250 4.76 9.70 -20.18
N PRO A 251 4.06 10.43 -19.30
CA PRO A 251 4.64 10.98 -18.07
C PRO A 251 5.11 9.87 -17.12
N ASN A 252 4.49 8.69 -17.15
CA ASN A 252 4.80 7.56 -16.28
C ASN A 252 6.09 6.80 -16.65
N ARG A 253 6.75 7.15 -17.78
CA ARG A 253 8.04 6.53 -18.20
C ARG A 253 9.15 6.68 -17.15
N ILE A 254 9.08 7.75 -16.34
CA ILE A 254 10.06 8.05 -15.29
C ILE A 254 10.00 7.00 -14.17
N PHE A 255 8.85 6.32 -14.01
CA PHE A 255 8.67 5.29 -12.99
C PHE A 255 9.72 4.16 -13.06
N ALA A 256 10.20 3.81 -14.24
CA ALA A 256 11.27 2.83 -14.38
C ALA A 256 12.59 3.25 -13.71
N LEU A 257 12.91 4.56 -13.69
CA LEU A 257 14.05 5.12 -12.96
C LEU A 257 13.78 5.20 -11.47
N THR A 258 12.52 5.41 -11.08
CA THR A 258 12.09 5.48 -9.69
C THR A 258 12.38 4.19 -8.93
N LEU A 259 12.31 3.02 -9.60
CA LEU A 259 12.65 1.73 -8.98
C LEU A 259 14.08 1.72 -8.41
N PHE A 260 15.06 2.24 -9.17
CA PHE A 260 16.44 2.34 -8.72
C PHE A 260 16.61 3.38 -7.62
N ARG A 261 15.84 4.48 -7.69
CA ARG A 261 15.85 5.53 -6.66
C ARG A 261 15.31 5.03 -5.33
N ILE A 262 14.21 4.26 -5.35
CA ILE A 262 13.64 3.66 -4.14
C ILE A 262 14.61 2.63 -3.55
N TRP A 263 15.21 1.78 -4.38
CA TRP A 263 16.25 0.85 -3.89
C TRP A 263 17.40 1.59 -3.21
N ALA A 264 17.93 2.64 -3.84
CA ALA A 264 18.98 3.46 -3.24
C ALA A 264 18.53 4.11 -1.92
N ALA A 265 17.28 4.56 -1.82
CA ALA A 265 16.74 5.15 -0.59
C ALA A 265 16.68 4.13 0.56
N TYR A 266 16.34 2.87 0.28
CA TYR A 266 16.42 1.78 1.27
C TYR A 266 17.86 1.48 1.68
N GLU A 267 18.80 1.36 0.73
CA GLU A 267 20.21 1.07 1.03
C GLU A 267 20.86 2.19 1.85
N LEU A 268 20.45 3.43 1.62
CA LEU A 268 20.94 4.60 2.39
C LEU A 268 20.19 4.80 3.72
N GLY A 269 19.21 3.93 4.05
CA GLY A 269 18.41 4.04 5.27
C GLY A 269 17.52 5.28 5.33
N VAL A 270 17.26 5.93 4.18
CA VAL A 270 16.37 7.09 4.07
C VAL A 270 14.91 6.65 3.97
N GLN A 271 14.66 5.56 3.25
CA GLN A 271 13.36 4.91 3.20
C GLN A 271 13.28 3.82 4.26
N ARG A 272 12.15 3.78 4.94
CA ARG A 272 11.76 2.78 5.93
C ARG A 272 10.50 2.06 5.48
N TYR A 273 10.18 0.99 6.15
CA TYR A 273 8.96 0.23 5.91
C TYR A 273 8.31 -0.14 7.23
N GLY A 274 7.20 0.53 7.53
CA GLY A 274 6.47 0.31 8.78
C GLY A 274 5.41 -0.76 8.63
N VAL A 275 5.36 -1.67 9.60
CA VAL A 275 4.18 -2.50 9.87
C VAL A 275 3.67 -2.09 11.24
N PHE A 276 2.39 -1.78 11.35
CA PHE A 276 1.82 -1.20 12.55
C PHE A 276 0.46 -1.79 12.90
N SER A 277 0.09 -1.64 14.16
CA SER A 277 -1.26 -1.91 14.64
C SER A 277 -1.66 -0.97 15.77
N ALA A 278 -2.95 -0.81 15.97
CA ALA A 278 -3.51 -0.04 17.07
C ALA A 278 -4.91 -0.56 17.43
N THR A 279 -5.41 -0.18 18.61
CA THR A 279 -6.73 -0.62 19.11
C THR A 279 -7.63 0.60 19.27
N LYS A 280 -8.87 0.53 18.75
CA LYS A 280 -9.92 1.49 19.09
C LYS A 280 -10.39 1.19 20.51
N PRO A 281 -10.37 2.17 21.43
CA PRO A 281 -10.91 1.98 22.78
C PRO A 281 -12.39 1.58 22.77
N ASP A 282 -12.84 1.00 23.90
CA ASP A 282 -14.25 0.69 24.16
C ASP A 282 -15.12 1.94 24.25
#